data_e70d04c7df710e632ad8b826b7f5d756
#
_entry.id   e70d04c7df710e632ad8b826b7f5d756
#
_cell.length_a   1.000
_cell.length_b   1.000
_cell.length_c   1.000
_cell.angle_alpha   90.00
_cell.angle_beta   90.00
_cell.angle_gamma   90.00
#
_symmetry.space_group_name_H-M   'P 1'
#
loop_
_entity.id
_entity.type
_entity.pdbx_description
1 polymer ?
#
loop_
_entity_poly.entity_id
_entity_poly.type
_entity_poly.pdbx_seq_one_letter_code
_entity_poly.pdbx_strand_id
1 'polypeptide(L)'
;MGWDIILLNRFHDIIPGSAIGPVYDQTDREYEVILKSGAETALHLAEDLGDRICGQGKDTGREKPGDRKVIVINTQGYEREDTVTVSGVARGETAFACDCLGHRFPVQYTGEDTLIFHAKGIPSCGCAVYSLMGAEDSGRSGPAAEHSGYAAEHSGYAAECPGPWSGFFENDWYRAEFNDKMELVSLVEKGTGGQLLKEGRVGNQLLTFEDRPMNWDNWDVDMYYQRKPYHAELVTAPVLKEWGPVRTVVSISHRFAGSLVEQDIVFYPNLPRIDFVTRADWRDHHVLLRVYFPAQINAAKATYEIQFGNVERETTSNHSWDTAKFEVCAHKWADLSENGLGLSLLNDCKYGHSIRDGEMGLTLIKSGTYPNENADIGIHEFTYSIYPHKGRWQEARTVEMAYGLNSPLVSALAPAKGPGGFWSKVSVDQPCCFVEMMKKAEDGNGYILCIYENRNTRTSMTVNLGFKISMWRNVICWKGP
;
A
#
# COMPACT_ATOMS: atom_id res chain seq x y z
N MET A 1 10.53 -8.22 -23.76
CA MET A 1 10.73 -6.78 -23.96
C MET A 1 10.54 -5.97 -22.65
N GLY A 2 9.37 -5.92 -22.00
CA GLY A 2 9.23 -5.14 -20.75
C GLY A 2 10.18 -5.57 -19.62
N TRP A 3 10.31 -6.87 -19.39
CA TRP A 3 11.23 -7.40 -18.38
C TRP A 3 12.71 -7.10 -18.67
N ASP A 4 13.12 -7.08 -19.93
CA ASP A 4 14.51 -6.79 -20.31
C ASP A 4 14.85 -5.34 -19.95
N ILE A 5 13.91 -4.41 -20.18
CA ILE A 5 14.05 -2.99 -19.82
C ILE A 5 14.10 -2.83 -18.28
N ILE A 6 13.19 -3.48 -17.55
CA ILE A 6 13.19 -3.43 -16.08
C ILE A 6 14.52 -3.96 -15.52
N LEU A 7 15.02 -5.07 -16.04
CA LEU A 7 16.28 -5.65 -15.59
C LEU A 7 17.49 -4.77 -15.93
N LEU A 8 17.50 -4.13 -17.10
CA LEU A 8 18.54 -3.17 -17.46
C LEU A 8 18.56 -1.96 -16.53
N ASN A 9 17.39 -1.41 -16.22
CA ASN A 9 17.26 -0.26 -15.32
C ASN A 9 17.50 -0.60 -13.84
N ARG A 10 17.71 -1.88 -13.50
CA ARG A 10 18.20 -2.31 -12.18
C ARG A 10 19.73 -2.37 -12.07
N PHE A 11 20.44 -1.84 -13.07
CA PHE A 11 21.89 -1.74 -12.99
C PHE A 11 22.31 -0.88 -11.80
N HIS A 12 23.47 -1.23 -11.19
CA HIS A 12 23.90 -0.71 -9.89
C HIS A 12 24.15 0.81 -9.84
N ASP A 13 24.28 1.48 -10.98
CA ASP A 13 24.39 2.93 -11.07
C ASP A 13 23.07 3.63 -11.42
N ILE A 14 22.05 2.88 -11.86
CA ILE A 14 20.74 3.45 -12.22
C ILE A 14 19.80 3.41 -11.01
N ILE A 15 19.60 2.22 -10.42
CA ILE A 15 18.64 2.03 -9.33
C ILE A 15 18.92 2.88 -8.08
N PRO A 16 20.18 3.17 -7.68
CA PRO A 16 20.47 3.99 -6.51
C PRO A 16 20.42 5.50 -6.77
N GLY A 17 20.10 5.96 -7.98
CA GLY A 17 20.07 7.39 -8.30
C GLY A 17 21.43 8.02 -8.61
N SER A 18 22.46 7.22 -8.89
CA SER A 18 23.86 7.68 -9.02
C SER A 18 24.38 7.70 -10.46
N ALA A 19 23.52 7.59 -11.45
CA ALA A 19 23.87 7.76 -12.86
C ALA A 19 23.79 9.24 -13.30
N ILE A 20 24.23 9.52 -14.54
CA ILE A 20 24.13 10.85 -15.16
C ILE A 20 22.71 11.13 -15.66
N GLY A 21 22.33 12.41 -15.78
CA GLY A 21 20.99 12.84 -16.17
C GLY A 21 20.42 12.16 -17.41
N PRO A 22 21.15 12.06 -18.56
CA PRO A 22 20.63 11.42 -19.77
C PRO A 22 20.20 9.96 -19.59
N VAL A 23 20.72 9.24 -18.60
CA VAL A 23 20.30 7.87 -18.26
C VAL A 23 18.89 7.91 -17.67
N TYR A 24 18.60 8.85 -16.76
CA TYR A 24 17.27 9.00 -16.17
C TYR A 24 16.24 9.47 -17.17
N ASP A 25 16.61 10.39 -18.09
CA ASP A 25 15.73 10.79 -19.20
C ASP A 25 15.32 9.61 -20.09
N GLN A 26 16.18 8.62 -20.24
CA GLN A 26 15.86 7.37 -20.93
C GLN A 26 15.00 6.46 -20.08
N THR A 27 15.39 6.26 -18.81
CA THR A 27 14.68 5.41 -17.85
C THR A 27 13.23 5.85 -17.69
N ASP A 28 12.97 7.14 -17.55
CA ASP A 28 11.62 7.70 -17.39
C ASP A 28 10.74 7.38 -18.60
N ARG A 29 11.24 7.57 -19.82
CA ARG A 29 10.51 7.21 -21.04
C ARG A 29 10.25 5.72 -21.16
N GLU A 30 11.20 4.89 -20.76
CA GLU A 30 11.07 3.43 -20.77
C GLU A 30 10.04 2.95 -19.75
N TYR A 31 10.06 3.50 -18.52
CA TYR A 31 9.09 3.17 -17.49
C TYR A 31 7.69 3.70 -17.80
N GLU A 32 7.54 4.87 -18.40
CA GLU A 32 6.24 5.37 -18.86
C GLU A 32 5.56 4.36 -19.79
N VAL A 33 6.30 3.85 -20.79
CA VAL A 33 5.80 2.84 -21.74
C VAL A 33 5.43 1.53 -21.02
N ILE A 34 6.28 1.05 -20.09
CA ILE A 34 6.06 -0.22 -19.39
C ILE A 34 4.86 -0.10 -18.46
N LEU A 35 4.76 0.96 -17.67
CA LEU A 35 3.68 1.14 -16.70
C LEU A 35 2.33 1.28 -17.42
N LYS A 36 2.28 2.07 -18.51
CA LYS A 36 1.09 2.21 -19.33
C LYS A 36 0.66 0.87 -19.93
N SER A 37 1.56 0.18 -20.62
CA SER A 37 1.28 -1.11 -21.25
C SER A 37 0.91 -2.18 -20.23
N GLY A 38 1.53 -2.15 -19.04
CA GLY A 38 1.22 -3.05 -17.93
C GLY A 38 -0.19 -2.84 -17.40
N ALA A 39 -0.58 -1.58 -17.18
CA ALA A 39 -1.91 -1.23 -16.69
C ALA A 39 -3.00 -1.59 -17.71
N GLU A 40 -2.80 -1.24 -18.99
CA GLU A 40 -3.72 -1.59 -20.09
C GLU A 40 -3.87 -3.12 -20.22
N THR A 41 -2.77 -3.87 -20.11
CA THR A 41 -2.77 -5.34 -20.15
C THR A 41 -3.54 -5.93 -18.97
N ALA A 42 -3.29 -5.43 -17.76
CA ALA A 42 -3.98 -5.90 -16.56
C ALA A 42 -5.49 -5.67 -16.63
N LEU A 43 -5.90 -4.48 -17.08
CA LEU A 43 -7.32 -4.17 -17.27
C LEU A 43 -7.97 -5.05 -18.32
N HIS A 44 -7.36 -5.18 -19.50
CA HIS A 44 -7.88 -6.04 -20.57
C HIS A 44 -8.02 -7.51 -20.15
N LEU A 45 -7.02 -8.03 -19.41
CA LEU A 45 -7.09 -9.40 -18.88
C LEU A 45 -8.17 -9.54 -17.80
N ALA A 46 -8.42 -8.51 -17.01
CA ALA A 46 -9.51 -8.49 -16.03
C ALA A 46 -10.87 -8.50 -16.70
N GLU A 47 -11.06 -7.71 -17.76
CA GLU A 47 -12.29 -7.72 -18.59
C GLU A 47 -12.52 -9.08 -19.25
N ASP A 48 -11.49 -9.65 -19.90
CA ASP A 48 -11.54 -10.96 -20.55
C ASP A 48 -11.87 -12.10 -19.53
N LEU A 49 -11.33 -12.01 -18.33
CA LEU A 49 -11.66 -12.94 -17.26
C LEU A 49 -13.10 -12.77 -16.77
N GLY A 50 -13.58 -11.54 -16.65
CA GLY A 50 -14.97 -11.19 -16.33
C GLY A 50 -15.92 -11.77 -17.36
N ASP A 51 -15.63 -11.60 -18.64
CA ASP A 51 -16.41 -12.15 -19.76
C ASP A 51 -16.48 -13.69 -19.74
N ARG A 52 -15.36 -14.35 -19.44
CA ARG A 52 -15.30 -15.82 -19.35
C ARG A 52 -16.06 -16.38 -18.15
N ILE A 53 -16.00 -15.72 -17.01
CA ILE A 53 -16.64 -16.16 -15.78
C ILE A 53 -18.13 -15.83 -15.82
N CYS A 54 -18.50 -14.61 -16.24
CA CYS A 54 -19.86 -14.14 -16.26
C CYS A 54 -20.64 -14.53 -17.53
N GLY A 55 -19.95 -15.11 -18.52
CA GLY A 55 -20.53 -15.52 -19.79
C GLY A 55 -20.64 -14.37 -20.79
N GLN A 56 -20.45 -14.68 -22.09
CA GLN A 56 -20.67 -13.71 -23.17
C GLN A 56 -22.17 -13.41 -23.30
N GLY A 57 -22.65 -12.44 -22.55
CA GLY A 57 -23.97 -11.89 -22.73
C GLY A 57 -23.98 -11.08 -24.02
N LYS A 58 -24.70 -11.54 -25.07
CA LYS A 58 -25.08 -10.64 -26.17
C LYS A 58 -25.84 -9.49 -25.56
N ASP A 59 -25.37 -8.29 -25.76
CA ASP A 59 -26.06 -7.05 -25.41
C ASP A 59 -27.47 -7.09 -26.01
N THR A 60 -28.48 -7.30 -25.18
CA THR A 60 -29.88 -7.33 -25.57
C THR A 60 -30.57 -6.02 -25.22
N GLY A 61 -29.85 -4.91 -25.30
CA GLY A 61 -30.42 -3.57 -25.22
C GLY A 61 -31.04 -3.22 -23.86
N ARG A 62 -30.51 -2.22 -23.18
CA ARG A 62 -30.87 -1.67 -21.87
C ARG A 62 -30.64 -2.61 -20.69
N GLU A 63 -29.39 -2.70 -20.24
CA GLU A 63 -29.09 -3.09 -18.87
C GLU A 63 -29.80 -2.12 -17.92
N LYS A 64 -30.54 -2.65 -16.96
CA LYS A 64 -31.13 -1.81 -15.91
C LYS A 64 -29.99 -1.39 -14.94
N PRO A 65 -30.06 -0.20 -14.34
CA PRO A 65 -29.29 0.08 -13.13
C PRO A 65 -29.53 -1.07 -12.15
N GLY A 66 -28.46 -1.69 -11.66
CA GLY A 66 -28.53 -2.89 -10.81
C GLY A 66 -28.16 -4.22 -11.48
N ASP A 67 -28.05 -4.27 -12.80
CA ASP A 67 -27.61 -5.49 -13.51
C ASP A 67 -26.09 -5.55 -13.75
N ARG A 68 -25.29 -4.54 -13.35
CA ARG A 68 -23.85 -4.52 -13.55
C ARG A 68 -23.13 -5.37 -12.53
N LYS A 69 -22.06 -6.02 -12.97
CA LYS A 69 -21.15 -6.75 -12.11
C LYS A 69 -19.75 -6.16 -12.20
N VAL A 70 -18.96 -6.40 -11.14
CA VAL A 70 -17.54 -6.11 -11.11
C VAL A 70 -16.80 -7.38 -10.72
N ILE A 71 -15.77 -7.72 -11.50
CA ILE A 71 -14.79 -8.71 -11.12
C ILE A 71 -13.67 -8.03 -10.34
N VAL A 72 -13.30 -8.59 -9.21
CA VAL A 72 -12.19 -8.13 -8.35
C VAL A 72 -11.15 -9.23 -8.31
N ILE A 73 -9.92 -8.92 -8.69
CA ILE A 73 -8.83 -9.88 -8.84
C ILE A 73 -7.76 -9.64 -7.80
N ASN A 74 -7.40 -10.70 -7.10
CA ASN A 74 -6.28 -10.77 -6.19
C ASN A 74 -5.12 -11.52 -6.85
N THR A 75 -4.04 -10.82 -7.13
CA THR A 75 -2.82 -11.39 -7.71
C THR A 75 -1.90 -12.01 -6.65
N GLN A 76 -2.20 -11.81 -5.36
CA GLN A 76 -1.37 -12.24 -4.25
C GLN A 76 -1.71 -13.66 -3.80
N GLY A 77 -0.73 -14.34 -3.19
CA GLY A 77 -0.80 -15.74 -2.77
C GLY A 77 -1.53 -15.99 -1.44
N TYR A 78 -2.36 -15.07 -0.98
CA TYR A 78 -3.17 -15.19 0.24
C TYR A 78 -4.54 -14.56 0.04
N GLU A 79 -5.51 -14.95 0.85
CA GLU A 79 -6.84 -14.33 0.84
C GLU A 79 -6.76 -12.88 1.32
N ARG A 80 -7.42 -11.97 0.61
CA ARG A 80 -7.36 -10.52 0.88
C ARG A 80 -8.75 -9.92 1.13
N GLU A 81 -8.69 -8.87 1.91
CA GLU A 81 -9.70 -7.82 1.96
C GLU A 81 -8.99 -6.48 1.77
N ASP A 82 -9.55 -5.59 0.95
CA ASP A 82 -8.99 -4.27 0.70
C ASP A 82 -10.01 -3.38 -0.02
N THR A 83 -9.72 -2.08 -0.08
CA THR A 83 -10.50 -1.15 -0.88
C THR A 83 -10.22 -1.38 -2.37
N VAL A 84 -11.29 -1.47 -3.16
CA VAL A 84 -11.22 -1.61 -4.61
C VAL A 84 -11.85 -0.39 -5.28
N THR A 85 -11.23 0.07 -6.36
CA THR A 85 -11.73 1.18 -7.19
C THR A 85 -12.39 0.63 -8.44
N VAL A 86 -13.58 1.11 -8.77
CA VAL A 86 -14.34 0.72 -9.97
C VAL A 86 -14.65 1.97 -10.77
N SER A 87 -14.17 2.03 -11.99
CA SER A 87 -14.46 3.11 -12.95
C SER A 87 -15.58 2.75 -13.92
N GLY A 88 -16.19 3.75 -14.53
CA GLY A 88 -17.27 3.57 -15.50
C GLY A 88 -18.64 3.36 -14.88
N VAL A 89 -18.85 3.75 -13.61
CA VAL A 89 -20.13 3.70 -12.89
C VAL A 89 -20.53 5.10 -12.49
N ALA A 90 -21.56 5.64 -13.14
CA ALA A 90 -21.98 7.03 -12.90
C ALA A 90 -22.47 7.23 -11.46
N ARG A 91 -22.23 8.41 -10.92
CA ARG A 91 -22.61 8.78 -9.56
C ARG A 91 -24.11 8.58 -9.33
N GLY A 92 -24.45 7.82 -8.28
CA GLY A 92 -25.83 7.51 -7.89
C GLY A 92 -26.43 6.27 -8.54
N GLU A 93 -25.76 5.62 -9.49
CA GLU A 93 -26.25 4.37 -10.11
C GLU A 93 -26.19 3.18 -9.13
N THR A 94 -25.22 3.15 -8.23
CA THR A 94 -25.00 2.05 -7.29
C THR A 94 -25.12 2.55 -5.85
N ALA A 95 -25.90 1.84 -5.05
CA ALA A 95 -26.06 2.10 -3.62
C ALA A 95 -25.15 1.18 -2.76
N PHE A 96 -24.95 -0.06 -3.20
CA PHE A 96 -24.07 -1.03 -2.54
C PHE A 96 -23.56 -2.09 -3.52
N ALA A 97 -22.42 -2.69 -3.21
CA ALA A 97 -21.95 -3.91 -3.86
C ALA A 97 -22.44 -5.14 -3.08
N CYS A 98 -22.69 -6.25 -3.78
CA CYS A 98 -23.19 -7.48 -3.16
C CYS A 98 -22.41 -8.69 -3.69
N ASP A 99 -21.91 -9.55 -2.81
CA ASP A 99 -21.26 -10.80 -3.19
C ASP A 99 -22.28 -11.91 -3.51
N CYS A 100 -21.80 -13.08 -3.92
CA CYS A 100 -22.66 -14.22 -4.24
C CYS A 100 -23.33 -14.88 -3.02
N LEU A 101 -22.90 -14.54 -1.80
CA LEU A 101 -23.48 -15.01 -0.54
C LEU A 101 -24.56 -14.06 -0.03
N GLY A 102 -24.74 -12.90 -0.68
CA GLY A 102 -25.72 -11.89 -0.32
C GLY A 102 -25.21 -10.85 0.69
N HIS A 103 -23.91 -10.84 1.01
CA HIS A 103 -23.34 -9.81 1.85
C HIS A 103 -23.30 -8.49 1.09
N ARG A 104 -23.67 -7.40 1.77
CA ARG A 104 -23.73 -6.06 1.20
C ARG A 104 -22.55 -5.21 1.68
N PHE A 105 -21.92 -4.51 0.76
CA PHE A 105 -20.79 -3.64 1.01
C PHE A 105 -21.16 -2.21 0.60
N PRO A 106 -21.05 -1.23 1.50
CA PRO A 106 -21.35 0.15 1.14
C PRO A 106 -20.37 0.64 0.08
N VAL A 107 -20.86 1.50 -0.82
CA VAL A 107 -20.03 2.16 -1.83
C VAL A 107 -19.84 3.63 -1.51
N GLN A 108 -18.74 4.20 -1.98
CA GLN A 108 -18.44 5.62 -1.90
C GLN A 108 -17.98 6.11 -3.26
N TYR A 109 -18.59 7.19 -3.75
CA TYR A 109 -18.15 7.82 -4.99
C TYR A 109 -17.01 8.79 -4.75
N THR A 110 -15.92 8.62 -5.48
CA THR A 110 -14.72 9.48 -5.42
C THR A 110 -14.61 10.41 -6.63
N GLY A 111 -15.47 10.22 -7.64
CA GLY A 111 -15.60 11.00 -8.87
C GLY A 111 -17.01 10.92 -9.43
N GLU A 112 -17.19 11.44 -10.63
CA GLU A 112 -18.49 11.40 -11.32
C GLU A 112 -18.83 10.01 -11.86
N ASP A 113 -17.79 9.23 -12.22
CA ASP A 113 -17.91 7.90 -12.80
C ASP A 113 -17.07 6.83 -12.08
N THR A 114 -16.63 7.14 -10.87
CA THR A 114 -15.74 6.25 -10.10
C THR A 114 -16.28 6.06 -8.69
N LEU A 115 -16.40 4.81 -8.29
CA LEU A 115 -16.74 4.43 -6.93
C LEU A 115 -15.66 3.51 -6.31
N ILE A 116 -15.68 3.47 -4.99
CA ILE A 116 -14.88 2.53 -4.20
C ILE A 116 -15.79 1.74 -3.27
N PHE A 117 -15.37 0.52 -2.92
CA PHE A 117 -15.95 -0.26 -1.83
C PHE A 117 -14.90 -1.14 -1.19
N HIS A 118 -15.13 -1.59 0.03
CA HIS A 118 -14.23 -2.51 0.72
C HIS A 118 -14.61 -3.95 0.39
N ALA A 119 -13.83 -4.60 -0.49
CA ALA A 119 -14.05 -5.98 -0.91
C ALA A 119 -13.44 -6.95 0.10
N LYS A 120 -14.12 -8.08 0.37
CA LYS A 120 -13.70 -9.09 1.36
C LYS A 120 -13.64 -10.48 0.78
N GLY A 121 -12.79 -11.31 1.39
CA GLY A 121 -12.68 -12.73 1.07
C GLY A 121 -12.21 -13.00 -0.36
N ILE A 122 -11.40 -12.11 -0.94
CA ILE A 122 -10.87 -12.32 -2.29
C ILE A 122 -9.83 -13.43 -2.25
N PRO A 123 -10.07 -14.60 -2.89
CA PRO A 123 -9.20 -15.76 -2.76
C PRO A 123 -7.79 -15.51 -3.25
N SER A 124 -6.86 -16.26 -2.70
CA SER A 124 -5.45 -16.34 -3.13
C SER A 124 -5.33 -16.61 -4.63
N CYS A 125 -4.50 -15.85 -5.35
CA CYS A 125 -4.29 -15.96 -6.80
C CYS A 125 -5.61 -16.20 -7.53
N GLY A 126 -6.61 -15.37 -7.24
CA GLY A 126 -7.98 -15.62 -7.62
C GLY A 126 -8.81 -14.37 -7.82
N CYS A 127 -10.10 -14.54 -7.87
CA CYS A 127 -11.03 -13.43 -8.06
C CYS A 127 -12.37 -13.67 -7.37
N ALA A 128 -13.10 -12.58 -7.18
CA ALA A 128 -14.49 -12.57 -6.74
C ALA A 128 -15.33 -11.70 -7.67
N VAL A 129 -16.61 -12.03 -7.81
CA VAL A 129 -17.57 -11.25 -8.60
C VAL A 129 -18.64 -10.68 -7.69
N TYR A 130 -18.79 -9.36 -7.72
CA TYR A 130 -19.79 -8.60 -6.99
C TYR A 130 -20.85 -8.04 -7.96
N SER A 131 -22.11 -7.98 -7.52
CA SER A 131 -23.17 -7.27 -8.21
C SER A 131 -23.25 -5.84 -7.69
N LEU A 132 -23.33 -4.86 -8.59
CA LEU A 132 -23.53 -3.45 -8.25
C LEU A 132 -25.03 -3.17 -8.22
N MET A 133 -25.58 -2.89 -7.05
CA MET A 133 -27.02 -2.82 -6.79
C MET A 133 -27.47 -1.38 -6.59
N GLY A 134 -28.57 -1.01 -7.24
CA GLY A 134 -29.22 0.30 -7.05
C GLY A 134 -30.05 0.38 -5.75
N ALA A 135 -30.49 1.59 -5.39
CA ALA A 135 -31.29 1.82 -4.19
C ALA A 135 -32.65 1.08 -4.23
N GLU A 136 -33.22 0.85 -5.42
CA GLU A 136 -34.48 0.14 -5.60
C GLU A 136 -34.40 -1.36 -5.26
N ASP A 137 -33.19 -1.93 -5.24
CA ASP A 137 -32.93 -3.33 -4.91
C ASP A 137 -32.81 -3.59 -3.40
N SER A 138 -33.00 -2.58 -2.57
CA SER A 138 -32.91 -2.66 -1.10
C SER A 138 -33.90 -3.65 -0.45
N GLY A 139 -34.97 -4.03 -1.14
CA GLY A 139 -35.99 -4.99 -0.67
C GLY A 139 -35.60 -6.48 -0.83
N ARG A 140 -34.51 -6.83 -1.51
CA ARG A 140 -34.06 -8.22 -1.62
C ARG A 140 -33.26 -8.58 -0.36
N SER A 141 -33.86 -9.38 0.51
CA SER A 141 -33.27 -9.81 1.80
C SER A 141 -32.06 -10.72 1.60
N GLY A 142 -30.85 -10.18 1.87
CA GLY A 142 -29.66 -10.96 2.22
C GLY A 142 -29.23 -10.57 3.62
N PRO A 143 -28.47 -11.40 4.34
CA PRO A 143 -27.91 -11.01 5.64
C PRO A 143 -27.02 -9.79 5.43
N ALA A 144 -27.31 -8.71 6.18
CA ALA A 144 -26.36 -7.61 6.29
C ALA A 144 -25.05 -8.19 6.81
N ALA A 145 -23.92 -7.88 6.17
CA ALA A 145 -22.64 -8.26 6.71
C ALA A 145 -22.54 -7.66 8.11
N GLU A 146 -22.49 -8.53 9.14
CA GLU A 146 -22.20 -8.11 10.52
C GLU A 146 -20.78 -7.56 10.56
N HIS A 147 -20.64 -6.26 10.43
CA HIS A 147 -19.36 -5.60 10.50
C HIS A 147 -19.45 -4.30 11.24
N SER A 148 -18.62 -4.24 12.26
CA SER A 148 -18.23 -3.14 13.12
C SER A 148 -19.36 -2.15 13.41
N GLY A 149 -19.57 -1.83 14.66
CA GLY A 149 -20.58 -0.86 15.11
C GLY A 149 -20.54 0.47 14.35
N TYR A 150 -19.39 0.79 13.73
CA TYR A 150 -19.21 2.00 12.92
C TYR A 150 -20.02 1.98 11.61
N ALA A 151 -20.09 0.86 10.91
CA ALA A 151 -20.85 0.78 9.65
C ALA A 151 -22.36 0.66 9.86
N ALA A 152 -22.81 0.06 10.97
CA ALA A 152 -24.23 -0.09 11.27
C ALA A 152 -24.87 1.21 11.82
N GLU A 153 -24.17 1.99 12.61
CA GLU A 153 -24.64 3.30 13.09
C GLU A 153 -24.60 4.38 12.01
N HIS A 154 -23.83 4.17 10.95
CA HIS A 154 -23.62 5.13 9.87
C HIS A 154 -24.20 4.67 8.52
N SER A 155 -25.20 3.80 8.52
CA SER A 155 -26.03 3.52 7.33
C SER A 155 -26.78 4.76 6.79
N GLY A 156 -26.59 5.92 7.42
CA GLY A 156 -27.00 7.26 7.01
C GLY A 156 -25.90 8.10 6.38
N TYR A 157 -24.81 7.52 5.88
CA TYR A 157 -23.78 8.24 5.08
C TYR A 157 -24.33 8.75 3.72
N ALA A 158 -25.60 9.05 3.68
CA ALA A 158 -26.12 9.92 2.67
C ALA A 158 -25.74 11.31 3.11
N ALA A 159 -24.82 11.84 2.48
CA ALA A 159 -24.78 13.21 2.31
C ALA A 159 -23.78 14.07 3.01
N GLU A 160 -23.95 14.90 3.65
CA GLU A 160 -23.21 16.15 3.88
C GLU A 160 -21.98 15.86 4.72
N CYS A 161 -20.85 16.33 4.23
CA CYS A 161 -19.62 16.42 4.99
C CYS A 161 -19.93 16.98 6.39
N PRO A 162 -19.50 16.32 7.49
CA PRO A 162 -19.91 16.72 8.85
C PRO A 162 -19.36 18.09 9.30
N GLY A 163 -18.79 18.85 8.40
CA GLY A 163 -18.15 20.12 8.66
C GLY A 163 -16.62 20.05 8.56
N PRO A 164 -15.91 20.97 9.19
CA PRO A 164 -14.44 20.97 9.17
C PRO A 164 -13.89 19.74 9.86
N TRP A 165 -12.66 19.34 9.48
CA TRP A 165 -11.94 18.26 10.13
C TRP A 165 -11.86 18.44 11.65
N SER A 166 -12.22 17.39 12.38
CA SER A 166 -12.31 17.42 13.86
C SER A 166 -10.98 17.19 14.59
N GLY A 167 -9.91 16.90 13.86
CA GLY A 167 -8.60 16.61 14.44
C GLY A 167 -8.40 15.15 14.86
N PHE A 168 -9.39 14.27 14.69
CA PHE A 168 -9.22 12.85 15.03
C PHE A 168 -9.95 11.93 14.09
N PHE A 169 -9.48 10.67 14.04
CA PHE A 169 -10.17 9.55 13.41
C PHE A 169 -10.10 8.33 14.30
N GLU A 170 -11.18 7.56 14.34
CA GLU A 170 -11.27 6.32 15.12
C GLU A 170 -11.98 5.23 14.30
N ASN A 171 -11.44 4.01 14.39
CA ASN A 171 -12.06 2.78 13.86
C ASN A 171 -11.96 1.65 14.88
N ASP A 172 -12.13 0.40 14.46
CA ASP A 172 -12.08 -0.76 15.37
C ASP A 172 -10.68 -1.05 15.92
N TRP A 173 -9.63 -0.61 15.25
CA TRP A 173 -8.24 -0.95 15.58
C TRP A 173 -7.49 0.15 16.31
N TYR A 174 -7.75 1.41 15.94
CA TYR A 174 -7.00 2.55 16.50
C TYR A 174 -7.85 3.80 16.67
N ARG A 175 -7.37 4.67 17.54
CA ARG A 175 -7.74 6.08 17.62
C ARG A 175 -6.51 6.93 17.36
N ALA A 176 -6.59 7.83 16.39
CA ALA A 176 -5.53 8.74 15.98
C ALA A 176 -5.98 10.20 16.15
N GLU A 177 -5.14 11.02 16.78
CA GLU A 177 -5.39 12.45 16.96
C GLU A 177 -4.27 13.27 16.31
N PHE A 178 -4.65 14.36 15.66
CA PHE A 178 -3.76 15.19 14.87
C PHE A 178 -3.86 16.66 15.31
N ASN A 179 -2.74 17.38 15.19
CA ASN A 179 -2.73 18.83 15.35
C ASN A 179 -3.09 19.55 14.04
N ASP A 180 -3.07 20.90 14.08
CA ASP A 180 -3.42 21.74 12.91
C ASP A 180 -2.45 21.62 11.73
N LYS A 181 -1.31 20.98 11.93
CA LYS A 181 -0.33 20.67 10.87
C LYS A 181 -0.45 19.25 10.33
N MET A 182 -1.48 18.51 10.75
CA MET A 182 -1.64 17.09 10.49
C MET A 182 -0.44 16.24 10.94
N GLU A 183 0.26 16.69 11.97
CA GLU A 183 1.18 15.86 12.71
C GLU A 183 0.38 15.04 13.72
N LEU A 184 0.69 13.74 13.79
CA LEU A 184 0.00 12.78 14.65
C LEU A 184 0.47 12.97 16.10
N VAL A 185 -0.42 13.43 16.98
CA VAL A 185 -0.10 13.71 18.40
C VAL A 185 -0.47 12.56 19.34
N SER A 186 -1.38 11.70 18.92
CA SER A 186 -1.77 10.50 19.68
C SER A 186 -2.14 9.38 18.72
N LEU A 187 -1.70 8.16 19.02
CA LEU A 187 -2.07 6.94 18.31
C LEU A 187 -2.24 5.81 19.32
N VAL A 188 -3.48 5.45 19.59
CA VAL A 188 -3.82 4.39 20.53
C VAL A 188 -4.26 3.14 19.76
N GLU A 189 -3.59 2.00 19.97
CA GLU A 189 -4.07 0.70 19.51
C GLU A 189 -5.18 0.20 20.47
N LYS A 190 -6.39 -0.01 19.95
CA LYS A 190 -7.60 -0.25 20.78
C LYS A 190 -7.65 -1.62 21.41
N GLY A 191 -7.06 -2.64 20.81
CA GLY A 191 -7.07 -4.00 21.33
C GLY A 191 -6.28 -4.16 22.64
N THR A 192 -5.25 -3.33 22.82
CA THR A 192 -4.42 -3.29 24.04
C THR A 192 -4.66 -2.04 24.88
N GLY A 193 -5.20 -0.98 24.29
CA GLY A 193 -5.27 0.36 24.87
C GLY A 193 -3.90 1.06 24.93
N GLY A 194 -2.90 0.54 24.23
CA GLY A 194 -1.52 1.05 24.23
C GLY A 194 -1.33 2.30 23.40
N GLN A 195 -0.72 3.33 23.99
CA GLN A 195 -0.26 4.53 23.25
C GLN A 195 1.01 4.19 22.48
N LEU A 196 0.99 4.41 21.17
CA LEU A 196 2.09 4.07 20.25
C LEU A 196 3.08 5.21 20.03
N LEU A 197 2.74 6.46 20.34
CA LEU A 197 3.64 7.59 20.20
C LEU A 197 4.24 8.02 21.54
N LYS A 198 5.49 8.44 21.51
CA LYS A 198 6.17 9.03 22.67
C LYS A 198 5.48 10.32 23.11
N GLU A 199 5.28 10.46 24.40
CA GLU A 199 4.67 11.67 25.00
C GLU A 199 5.44 12.93 24.58
N GLY A 200 4.67 13.97 24.19
CA GLY A 200 5.23 15.25 23.76
C GLY A 200 5.95 15.25 22.40
N ARG A 201 5.93 14.11 21.68
CA ARG A 201 6.49 13.99 20.33
C ARG A 201 5.36 13.81 19.32
N VAL A 202 5.63 14.12 18.06
CA VAL A 202 4.65 14.01 16.97
C VAL A 202 5.11 13.05 15.89
N GLY A 203 4.17 12.30 15.32
CA GLY A 203 4.37 11.47 14.13
C GLY A 203 3.94 12.19 12.86
N ASN A 204 4.21 11.63 11.70
CA ASN A 204 4.08 12.30 10.41
C ASN A 204 4.82 13.64 10.37
N GLN A 205 5.94 13.72 11.09
CA GLN A 205 6.75 14.93 11.12
C GLN A 205 7.66 14.97 9.88
N LEU A 206 7.32 15.83 8.94
CA LEU A 206 8.14 16.09 7.77
C LEU A 206 9.27 17.06 8.13
N LEU A 207 10.51 16.63 7.94
CA LEU A 207 11.70 17.43 8.18
C LEU A 207 12.60 17.43 6.95
N THR A 208 13.23 18.56 6.69
CA THR A 208 14.31 18.66 5.71
C THR A 208 15.65 18.86 6.41
N PHE A 209 16.70 18.42 5.75
CA PHE A 209 18.07 18.49 6.22
C PHE A 209 18.97 18.95 5.08
N GLU A 210 20.02 19.69 5.40
CA GLU A 210 21.08 19.96 4.45
C GLU A 210 21.85 18.66 4.16
N ASP A 211 21.92 18.27 2.89
CA ASP A 211 22.57 17.04 2.44
C ASP A 211 23.78 17.39 1.56
N ARG A 212 24.96 17.41 2.19
CA ARG A 212 26.25 17.70 1.55
C ARG A 212 27.30 16.70 2.04
N PRO A 213 27.25 15.45 1.52
CA PRO A 213 28.27 14.47 1.86
C PRO A 213 29.65 14.90 1.38
N MET A 214 30.70 14.41 2.02
CA MET A 214 32.09 14.74 1.66
C MET A 214 32.43 14.34 0.23
N ASN A 215 31.88 13.22 -0.26
CA ASN A 215 32.09 12.71 -1.61
C ASN A 215 30.79 12.05 -2.12
N TRP A 216 30.69 11.91 -3.44
CA TRP A 216 29.66 11.08 -4.08
C TRP A 216 28.22 11.53 -3.77
N ASP A 217 27.94 12.76 -4.09
CA ASP A 217 26.74 13.52 -3.71
C ASP A 217 25.43 12.75 -3.86
N ASN A 218 25.17 12.09 -5.01
CA ASN A 218 23.96 11.28 -5.19
C ASN A 218 24.10 9.85 -4.64
N TRP A 219 25.29 9.45 -4.19
CA TRP A 219 25.58 8.09 -3.75
C TRP A 219 25.54 7.95 -2.24
N ASP A 220 26.01 8.95 -1.52
CA ASP A 220 26.29 8.87 -0.09
C ASP A 220 25.43 9.83 0.74
N VAL A 221 25.28 9.56 2.01
CA VAL A 221 24.67 10.41 3.03
C VAL A 221 25.58 10.44 4.24
N ASP A 222 25.98 11.63 4.69
CA ASP A 222 26.77 11.79 5.89
C ASP A 222 25.92 11.71 7.17
N MET A 223 26.36 10.95 8.17
CA MET A 223 25.64 10.76 9.43
C MET A 223 25.34 12.07 10.18
N TYR A 224 26.02 13.16 9.87
CA TYR A 224 25.87 14.44 10.55
C TYR A 224 24.69 15.28 10.03
N TYR A 225 24.02 14.91 8.95
CA TYR A 225 22.89 15.66 8.40
C TYR A 225 21.80 15.91 9.45
N GLN A 226 21.57 14.94 10.37
CA GLN A 226 20.52 15.00 11.39
C GLN A 226 20.68 16.14 12.41
N ARG A 227 21.85 16.80 12.46
CA ARG A 227 22.13 17.85 13.45
C ARG A 227 21.40 19.15 13.21
N LYS A 228 20.83 19.35 12.00
CA LYS A 228 20.22 20.64 11.62
C LYS A 228 18.92 20.40 10.85
N PRO A 229 17.84 20.02 11.55
CA PRO A 229 16.53 19.87 10.95
C PRO A 229 15.88 21.22 10.66
N TYR A 230 15.14 21.30 9.55
CA TYR A 230 14.27 22.40 9.19
C TYR A 230 12.83 21.89 9.09
N HIS A 231 11.92 22.66 9.66
CA HIS A 231 10.49 22.36 9.66
C HIS A 231 9.78 22.95 8.45
N ALA A 232 8.70 22.29 8.04
CA ALA A 232 7.82 22.78 7.00
C ALA A 232 7.04 24.03 7.46
N GLU A 233 6.74 24.91 6.51
CA GLU A 233 5.72 25.93 6.67
C GLU A 233 4.37 25.38 6.20
N LEU A 234 3.33 25.58 7.02
CA LEU A 234 1.96 25.25 6.63
C LEU A 234 1.47 26.23 5.56
N VAL A 235 1.05 25.72 4.40
CA VAL A 235 0.49 26.52 3.30
C VAL A 235 -1.02 26.46 3.30
N THR A 236 -1.60 25.26 3.37
CA THR A 236 -3.03 25.05 3.43
C THR A 236 -3.37 24.31 4.71
N ALA A 237 -4.28 24.84 5.51
CA ALA A 237 -4.80 24.16 6.68
C ALA A 237 -5.51 22.85 6.29
N PRO A 238 -5.67 21.90 7.22
CA PRO A 238 -6.35 20.64 6.95
C PRO A 238 -7.77 20.85 6.39
N VAL A 239 -8.02 20.22 5.23
CA VAL A 239 -9.32 20.26 4.55
C VAL A 239 -9.86 18.84 4.44
N LEU A 240 -11.06 18.61 4.96
CA LEU A 240 -11.77 17.35 4.75
C LEU A 240 -12.21 17.25 3.27
N LYS A 241 -11.50 16.45 2.49
CA LYS A 241 -11.70 16.28 1.04
C LYS A 241 -12.73 15.22 0.70
N GLU A 242 -12.71 14.13 1.43
CA GLU A 242 -13.64 13.02 1.28
C GLU A 242 -14.12 12.55 2.65
N TRP A 243 -15.40 12.22 2.72
CA TRP A 243 -16.03 11.59 3.87
C TRP A 243 -16.98 10.52 3.40
N GLY A 244 -16.83 9.27 3.89
CA GLY A 244 -17.72 8.19 3.49
C GLY A 244 -17.45 6.87 4.20
N PRO A 245 -18.27 5.86 3.91
CA PRO A 245 -18.24 4.57 4.60
C PRO A 245 -17.03 3.70 4.24
N VAL A 246 -16.27 4.08 3.21
CA VAL A 246 -15.12 3.30 2.72
C VAL A 246 -13.81 3.97 3.12
N ARG A 247 -13.72 5.30 2.99
CA ARG A 247 -12.56 6.08 3.43
C ARG A 247 -12.92 7.52 3.78
N THR A 248 -12.08 8.12 4.58
CA THR A 248 -12.04 9.55 4.87
C THR A 248 -10.70 10.09 4.39
N VAL A 249 -10.69 11.24 3.71
CA VAL A 249 -9.48 11.89 3.20
C VAL A 249 -9.39 13.31 3.72
N VAL A 250 -8.24 13.63 4.34
CA VAL A 250 -7.89 14.99 4.77
C VAL A 250 -6.68 15.47 4.01
N SER A 251 -6.80 16.58 3.31
CA SER A 251 -5.72 17.18 2.51
C SER A 251 -5.05 18.30 3.27
N ILE A 252 -3.73 18.41 3.12
CA ILE A 252 -2.88 19.45 3.67
C ILE A 252 -1.74 19.75 2.71
N SER A 253 -1.17 20.96 2.76
CA SER A 253 0.05 21.27 2.03
C SER A 253 1.07 22.03 2.87
N HIS A 254 2.33 21.70 2.64
CA HIS A 254 3.50 22.24 3.31
C HIS A 254 4.50 22.79 2.30
N ARG A 255 5.23 23.83 2.70
CA ARG A 255 6.34 24.41 1.92
C ARG A 255 7.66 24.18 2.63
N PHE A 256 8.66 23.82 1.83
CA PHE A 256 10.06 23.75 2.23
C PHE A 256 10.86 24.60 1.25
N ALA A 257 11.34 25.76 1.66
CA ALA A 257 12.06 26.69 0.81
C ALA A 257 11.38 26.90 -0.56
N GLY A 258 11.90 26.31 -1.66
CA GLY A 258 11.33 26.37 -3.01
C GLY A 258 10.31 25.29 -3.35
N SER A 259 10.20 24.25 -2.53
CA SER A 259 9.43 23.03 -2.79
C SER A 259 8.06 23.04 -2.10
N LEU A 260 7.06 22.40 -2.74
CA LEU A 260 5.72 22.21 -2.20
C LEU A 260 5.45 20.71 -2.00
N VAL A 261 4.93 20.34 -0.84
CA VAL A 261 4.50 18.98 -0.53
C VAL A 261 3.02 18.99 -0.18
N GLU A 262 2.24 18.28 -0.93
CA GLU A 262 0.81 18.07 -0.75
C GLU A 262 0.59 16.64 -0.23
N GLN A 263 -0.22 16.48 0.82
CA GLN A 263 -0.57 15.17 1.37
C GLN A 263 -2.08 15.01 1.47
N ASP A 264 -2.56 13.87 0.96
CA ASP A 264 -3.87 13.33 1.27
C ASP A 264 -3.69 12.24 2.33
N ILE A 265 -4.15 12.49 3.55
CA ILE A 265 -4.10 11.52 4.64
C ILE A 265 -5.39 10.73 4.61
N VAL A 266 -5.26 9.43 4.39
CA VAL A 266 -6.39 8.53 4.11
C VAL A 266 -6.62 7.61 5.31
N PHE A 267 -7.82 7.66 5.83
CA PHE A 267 -8.30 6.82 6.92
C PHE A 267 -9.36 5.85 6.42
N TYR A 268 -9.32 4.64 6.92
CA TYR A 268 -10.23 3.58 6.52
C TYR A 268 -11.05 3.05 7.71
N PRO A 269 -12.40 3.03 7.63
CA PRO A 269 -13.22 2.35 8.64
C PRO A 269 -12.93 0.85 8.74
N ASN A 270 -12.52 0.21 7.63
CA ASN A 270 -12.38 -1.24 7.52
C ASN A 270 -10.94 -1.73 7.32
N LEU A 271 -9.94 -0.87 7.45
CA LEU A 271 -8.52 -1.25 7.40
C LEU A 271 -7.75 -0.60 8.55
N PRO A 272 -6.80 -1.32 9.15
CA PRO A 272 -6.08 -0.82 10.33
C PRO A 272 -4.89 0.10 10.00
N ARG A 273 -4.68 0.53 8.76
CA ARG A 273 -3.58 1.42 8.36
C ARG A 273 -4.05 2.85 8.12
N ILE A 274 -3.12 3.78 8.18
CA ILE A 274 -3.28 5.18 7.79
C ILE A 274 -2.30 5.44 6.64
N ASP A 275 -2.81 5.84 5.48
CA ASP A 275 -2.00 6.11 4.30
C ASP A 275 -1.74 7.60 4.14
N PHE A 276 -0.51 7.97 3.80
CA PHE A 276 -0.07 9.33 3.51
C PHE A 276 0.29 9.40 2.03
N VAL A 277 -0.72 9.66 1.20
CA VAL A 277 -0.56 9.81 -0.25
C VAL A 277 0.06 11.18 -0.50
N THR A 278 1.27 11.20 -1.01
CA THR A 278 2.09 12.40 -1.06
C THR A 278 2.44 12.75 -2.49
N ARG A 279 2.26 14.02 -2.85
CA ARG A 279 2.74 14.64 -4.08
C ARG A 279 3.68 15.79 -3.72
N ALA A 280 4.92 15.75 -4.21
CA ALA A 280 5.90 16.80 -3.99
C ALA A 280 6.32 17.44 -5.33
N ASP A 281 6.21 18.76 -5.44
CA ASP A 281 6.89 19.55 -6.46
C ASP A 281 8.22 20.01 -5.87
N TRP A 282 9.28 19.20 -6.11
CA TRP A 282 10.57 19.37 -5.48
C TRP A 282 11.51 20.20 -6.33
N ARG A 283 12.08 21.26 -5.74
CA ARG A 283 12.90 22.26 -6.44
C ARG A 283 14.19 22.62 -5.73
N ASP A 284 14.43 22.06 -4.55
CA ASP A 284 15.58 22.39 -3.72
C ASP A 284 16.70 21.38 -3.92
N HIS A 285 17.93 21.87 -4.10
CA HIS A 285 19.13 21.04 -4.23
C HIS A 285 19.84 20.87 -2.89
N HIS A 286 20.55 19.76 -2.71
CA HIS A 286 21.29 19.41 -1.49
C HIS A 286 20.39 19.37 -0.26
N VAL A 287 19.17 18.88 -0.43
CA VAL A 287 18.18 18.74 0.63
C VAL A 287 17.67 17.31 0.70
N LEU A 288 17.67 16.76 1.90
CA LEU A 288 17.10 15.47 2.23
C LEU A 288 15.75 15.70 2.90
N LEU A 289 14.66 15.16 2.36
CA LEU A 289 13.33 15.16 2.97
C LEU A 289 13.09 13.83 3.66
N ARG A 290 12.69 13.86 4.93
CA ARG A 290 12.35 12.67 5.71
C ARG A 290 11.05 12.85 6.50
N VAL A 291 10.41 11.73 6.80
CA VAL A 291 9.29 11.65 7.75
C VAL A 291 9.70 10.83 8.98
N TYR A 292 9.18 11.21 10.15
CA TYR A 292 9.45 10.55 11.42
C TYR A 292 8.19 10.18 12.18
N PHE A 293 8.26 9.03 12.87
CA PHE A 293 7.26 8.51 13.80
C PHE A 293 7.96 8.05 15.09
N PRO A 294 7.92 8.83 16.16
CA PRO A 294 8.56 8.50 17.44
C PRO A 294 7.69 7.49 18.21
N ALA A 295 7.95 6.20 18.02
CA ALA A 295 7.19 5.13 18.64
C ALA A 295 7.52 4.94 20.13
N GLN A 296 6.50 4.76 20.96
CA GLN A 296 6.58 4.40 22.38
C GLN A 296 6.68 2.88 22.52
N ILE A 297 7.67 2.28 21.87
CA ILE A 297 7.90 0.84 21.85
C ILE A 297 9.33 0.57 22.31
N ASN A 298 9.47 -0.31 23.28
CA ASN A 298 10.77 -0.69 23.85
C ASN A 298 11.25 -2.02 23.26
N ALA A 299 11.94 -1.95 22.13
CA ALA A 299 12.48 -3.12 21.46
C ALA A 299 13.96 -2.89 21.12
N ALA A 300 14.82 -3.86 21.44
CA ALA A 300 16.24 -3.81 21.14
C ALA A 300 16.54 -3.93 19.64
N LYS A 301 15.61 -4.52 18.89
CA LYS A 301 15.74 -4.73 17.44
C LYS A 301 14.50 -4.30 16.71
N ALA A 302 14.70 -3.79 15.50
CA ALA A 302 13.66 -3.58 14.51
C ALA A 302 13.82 -4.57 13.37
N THR A 303 12.73 -4.94 12.72
CA THR A 303 12.72 -5.85 11.56
C THR A 303 12.49 -5.07 10.28
N TYR A 304 13.24 -5.40 9.24
CA TYR A 304 13.21 -4.74 7.95
C TYR A 304 13.02 -5.77 6.84
N GLU A 305 12.13 -5.50 5.90
CA GLU A 305 11.98 -6.35 4.74
C GLU A 305 13.21 -6.32 3.85
N ILE A 306 13.60 -7.48 3.37
CA ILE A 306 14.55 -7.68 2.27
C ILE A 306 13.89 -8.60 1.22
N GLN A 307 14.60 -8.88 0.12
CA GLN A 307 14.11 -9.76 -0.92
C GLN A 307 13.78 -11.16 -0.36
N PHE A 308 12.49 -11.55 -0.49
CA PHE A 308 11.98 -12.86 -0.04
C PHE A 308 12.26 -13.19 1.44
N GLY A 309 12.27 -12.16 2.28
CA GLY A 309 12.52 -12.35 3.70
C GLY A 309 12.63 -11.06 4.48
N ASN A 310 13.33 -11.12 5.59
CA ASN A 310 13.53 -9.98 6.48
C ASN A 310 14.89 -10.08 7.21
N VAL A 311 15.30 -8.97 7.80
CA VAL A 311 16.50 -8.89 8.61
C VAL A 311 16.22 -8.05 9.86
N GLU A 312 16.74 -8.48 11.00
CA GLU A 312 16.72 -7.69 12.23
C GLU A 312 17.97 -6.83 12.35
N ARG A 313 17.82 -5.58 12.83
CA ARG A 313 18.92 -4.67 13.14
C ARG A 313 18.69 -4.03 14.50
N GLU A 314 19.79 -3.73 15.21
CA GLU A 314 19.77 -3.08 16.53
C GLU A 314 19.16 -1.68 16.44
N THR A 315 18.34 -1.32 17.43
CA THR A 315 17.73 0.02 17.54
C THR A 315 18.61 0.99 18.34
N THR A 316 19.73 0.53 18.87
CA THR A 316 20.69 1.30 19.68
C THR A 316 22.00 1.52 18.93
N SER A 317 22.82 2.43 19.43
CA SER A 317 24.15 2.76 18.86
C SER A 317 25.25 2.47 19.87
N ASN A 318 25.29 1.25 20.42
CA ASN A 318 26.19 0.87 21.49
C ASN A 318 27.66 0.71 21.04
N HIS A 319 27.87 0.49 19.76
CA HIS A 319 29.24 0.40 19.20
C HIS A 319 29.31 1.02 17.79
N SER A 320 30.50 1.19 17.27
CA SER A 320 30.74 1.90 16.00
C SER A 320 30.04 1.27 14.78
N TRP A 321 29.88 -0.04 14.78
CA TRP A 321 29.18 -0.73 13.70
C TRP A 321 27.68 -0.40 13.67
N ASP A 322 27.04 -0.29 14.82
CA ASP A 322 25.64 0.15 14.89
C ASP A 322 25.51 1.63 14.56
N THR A 323 26.47 2.45 15.04
CA THR A 323 26.51 3.87 14.69
C THR A 323 26.62 4.08 13.18
N ALA A 324 27.42 3.28 12.48
CA ALA A 324 27.58 3.36 11.03
C ALA A 324 26.31 2.97 10.24
N LYS A 325 25.37 2.23 10.85
CA LYS A 325 24.08 1.88 10.25
C LYS A 325 22.98 2.90 10.58
N PHE A 326 23.33 4.18 10.55
CA PHE A 326 22.42 5.28 10.89
C PHE A 326 21.26 5.40 9.90
N GLU A 327 21.41 4.91 8.67
CA GLU A 327 20.38 4.71 7.68
C GLU A 327 20.61 3.38 6.96
N VAL A 328 19.55 2.63 6.73
CA VAL A 328 19.62 1.27 6.18
C VAL A 328 18.54 1.05 5.16
N CYS A 329 18.79 0.14 4.21
CA CYS A 329 17.80 -0.23 3.21
C CYS A 329 16.76 -1.17 3.80
N ALA A 330 15.49 -0.91 3.51
CA ALA A 330 14.38 -1.86 3.56
C ALA A 330 13.49 -1.65 2.34
N HIS A 331 12.57 -2.58 2.10
CA HIS A 331 11.70 -2.49 0.94
C HIS A 331 10.30 -2.00 1.35
N LYS A 332 9.27 -2.85 1.27
CA LYS A 332 7.89 -2.46 1.47
C LYS A 332 7.54 -2.10 2.91
N TRP A 333 8.32 -2.60 3.89
CA TRP A 333 8.02 -2.37 5.30
C TRP A 333 9.25 -2.42 6.21
N ALA A 334 9.13 -1.72 7.33
CA ALA A 334 9.96 -1.88 8.52
C ALA A 334 9.03 -1.89 9.75
N ASP A 335 9.40 -2.65 10.77
CA ASP A 335 8.57 -2.87 11.96
C ASP A 335 9.35 -2.70 13.23
N LEU A 336 8.70 -2.08 14.21
CA LEU A 336 9.15 -2.02 15.59
C LEU A 336 8.05 -2.60 16.49
N SER A 337 8.32 -3.74 17.10
CA SER A 337 7.36 -4.44 17.95
C SER A 337 7.97 -4.86 19.27
N GLU A 338 7.17 -4.81 20.32
CA GLU A 338 7.40 -5.48 21.60
C GLU A 338 6.33 -6.56 21.83
N ASN A 339 6.37 -7.24 23.00
CA ASN A 339 5.36 -8.24 23.31
C ASN A 339 3.98 -7.58 23.49
N GLY A 340 3.11 -7.74 22.51
CA GLY A 340 1.72 -7.30 22.56
C GLY A 340 1.39 -6.04 21.79
N LEU A 341 2.38 -5.25 21.35
CA LEU A 341 2.14 -3.98 20.67
C LEU A 341 3.23 -3.72 19.61
N GLY A 342 2.86 -3.17 18.46
CA GLY A 342 3.79 -2.84 17.40
C GLY A 342 3.30 -1.72 16.48
N LEU A 343 4.25 -1.15 15.76
CA LEU A 343 4.03 -0.16 14.72
C LEU A 343 4.86 -0.52 13.50
N SER A 344 4.20 -0.74 12.38
CA SER A 344 4.89 -0.94 11.11
C SER A 344 4.85 0.34 10.29
N LEU A 345 5.96 0.67 9.62
CA LEU A 345 6.08 1.74 8.63
C LEU A 345 6.15 1.07 7.25
N LEU A 346 5.13 1.33 6.44
CA LEU A 346 4.98 0.76 5.10
C LEU A 346 5.26 1.83 4.05
N ASN A 347 5.67 1.43 2.85
CA ASN A 347 5.82 2.34 1.73
C ASN A 347 5.74 1.62 0.38
N ASP A 348 5.59 2.39 -0.70
CA ASP A 348 5.47 1.86 -2.07
C ASP A 348 6.77 1.96 -2.89
N CYS A 349 7.71 2.85 -2.53
CA CYS A 349 8.92 3.07 -3.34
C CYS A 349 10.10 3.71 -2.61
N LYS A 350 10.07 3.83 -1.27
CA LYS A 350 11.12 4.49 -0.48
C LYS A 350 11.92 3.48 0.33
N TYR A 351 13.24 3.49 0.23
CA TYR A 351 14.10 2.43 0.75
C TYR A 351 15.04 2.83 1.90
N GLY A 352 15.21 4.13 2.14
CA GLY A 352 16.09 4.64 3.20
C GLY A 352 15.37 4.70 4.55
N HIS A 353 15.65 3.77 5.45
CA HIS A 353 15.02 3.68 6.76
C HIS A 353 16.02 3.93 7.89
N SER A 354 15.53 4.48 9.00
CA SER A 354 16.23 4.47 10.27
C SER A 354 15.26 4.17 11.41
N ILE A 355 15.59 3.24 12.30
CA ILE A 355 14.84 3.01 13.53
C ILE A 355 15.85 3.00 14.68
N ARG A 356 15.84 4.08 15.47
CA ARG A 356 16.75 4.26 16.60
C ARG A 356 16.03 4.85 17.79
N ASP A 357 16.28 4.29 18.96
CA ASP A 357 15.67 4.73 20.21
C ASP A 357 14.14 4.90 20.11
N GLY A 358 13.50 4.01 19.35
CA GLY A 358 12.05 4.06 19.08
C GLY A 358 11.63 5.10 18.05
N GLU A 359 12.51 5.89 17.47
CA GLU A 359 12.17 6.82 16.38
C GLU A 359 12.30 6.11 15.03
N MET A 360 11.18 5.98 14.32
CA MET A 360 11.12 5.39 12.99
C MET A 360 11.18 6.50 11.95
N GLY A 361 12.18 6.47 11.08
CA GLY A 361 12.37 7.45 10.02
C GLY A 361 12.40 6.81 8.64
N LEU A 362 11.85 7.51 7.65
CA LEU A 362 11.87 7.14 6.23
C LEU A 362 12.35 8.31 5.40
N THR A 363 13.35 8.10 4.57
CA THR A 363 13.82 9.07 3.57
C THR A 363 12.86 9.08 2.39
N LEU A 364 12.36 10.25 2.05
CA LEU A 364 11.36 10.45 1.00
C LEU A 364 12.00 10.97 -0.29
N ILE A 365 12.87 11.98 -0.21
CA ILE A 365 13.58 12.60 -1.35
C ILE A 365 15.01 12.94 -0.93
N LYS A 366 15.96 12.72 -1.84
CA LYS A 366 17.37 13.12 -1.71
C LYS A 366 17.81 13.79 -3.01
N SER A 367 18.04 15.09 -2.99
CA SER A 367 18.31 15.91 -4.19
C SER A 367 19.75 16.41 -4.23
N GLY A 368 20.67 15.53 -4.60
CA GLY A 368 22.06 15.89 -4.90
C GLY A 368 22.22 16.58 -6.28
N THR A 369 23.47 16.89 -6.63
CA THR A 369 23.79 17.56 -7.90
C THR A 369 24.87 16.87 -8.71
N TYR A 370 25.45 15.78 -8.24
CA TYR A 370 26.49 15.04 -8.95
C TYR A 370 26.31 13.53 -8.82
N PRO A 371 26.36 12.76 -9.92
CA PRO A 371 26.71 13.17 -11.30
C PRO A 371 25.53 13.76 -12.11
N ASN A 372 24.30 13.69 -11.61
CA ASN A 372 23.16 14.37 -12.20
C ASN A 372 22.92 15.71 -11.49
N GLU A 373 23.04 16.82 -12.21
CA GLU A 373 22.86 18.16 -11.66
C GLU A 373 21.42 18.42 -11.16
N ASN A 374 20.44 17.71 -11.69
CA ASN A 374 19.03 17.83 -11.35
C ASN A 374 18.47 16.55 -10.74
N ALA A 375 19.30 15.82 -9.99
CA ALA A 375 18.83 14.61 -9.32
C ALA A 375 17.62 14.90 -8.43
N ASP A 376 16.55 14.13 -8.62
CA ASP A 376 15.28 14.23 -7.90
C ASP A 376 14.58 15.60 -7.92
N ILE A 377 14.94 16.50 -8.87
CA ILE A 377 14.18 17.72 -9.10
C ILE A 377 12.99 17.40 -10.01
N GLY A 378 11.78 17.76 -9.56
CA GLY A 378 10.54 17.52 -10.31
C GLY A 378 9.37 17.09 -9.44
N ILE A 379 8.40 16.45 -10.08
CA ILE A 379 7.21 15.93 -9.40
C ILE A 379 7.48 14.52 -8.91
N HIS A 380 7.24 14.29 -7.63
CA HIS A 380 7.27 12.98 -7.01
C HIS A 380 5.88 12.61 -6.51
N GLU A 381 5.47 11.39 -6.74
CA GLU A 381 4.25 10.80 -6.20
C GLU A 381 4.61 9.49 -5.51
N PHE A 382 4.25 9.37 -4.24
CA PHE A 382 4.53 8.19 -3.43
C PHE A 382 3.58 8.10 -2.25
N THR A 383 3.44 6.90 -1.70
CA THR A 383 2.66 6.64 -0.51
C THR A 383 3.50 5.95 0.55
N TYR A 384 3.42 6.43 1.77
CA TYR A 384 3.84 5.68 2.93
C TYR A 384 2.67 5.54 3.91
N SER A 385 2.74 4.55 4.78
CA SER A 385 1.65 4.26 5.70
C SER A 385 2.19 3.87 7.06
N ILE A 386 1.39 4.11 8.09
CA ILE A 386 1.62 3.49 9.40
C ILE A 386 0.53 2.44 9.66
N TYR A 387 0.96 1.36 10.27
CA TYR A 387 0.10 0.25 10.65
C TYR A 387 0.28 -0.05 12.15
N PRO A 388 -0.58 0.51 13.02
CA PRO A 388 -0.62 0.15 14.42
C PRO A 388 -1.20 -1.25 14.59
N HIS A 389 -0.58 -2.08 15.42
CA HIS A 389 -1.05 -3.45 15.58
C HIS A 389 -0.77 -4.04 16.95
N LYS A 390 -1.60 -5.01 17.33
CA LYS A 390 -1.40 -5.87 18.48
C LYS A 390 -0.42 -7.00 18.13
N GLY A 391 0.42 -7.38 19.07
CA GLY A 391 1.38 -8.48 18.90
C GLY A 391 2.59 -8.08 18.08
N ARG A 392 3.35 -9.07 17.63
CA ARG A 392 4.52 -8.89 16.76
C ARG A 392 4.10 -8.86 15.30
N TRP A 393 4.96 -8.32 14.44
CA TRP A 393 4.72 -8.20 12.99
C TRP A 393 4.28 -9.51 12.30
N GLN A 394 4.78 -10.67 12.78
CA GLN A 394 4.39 -11.98 12.25
C GLN A 394 2.92 -12.32 12.52
N GLU A 395 2.42 -11.94 13.71
CA GLU A 395 1.05 -12.18 14.14
C GLU A 395 0.09 -11.15 13.54
N ALA A 396 0.59 -9.93 13.37
CA ALA A 396 -0.15 -8.78 12.88
C ALA A 396 -0.37 -8.77 11.35
N ARG A 397 0.22 -9.70 10.60
CA ARG A 397 0.11 -9.75 9.15
C ARG A 397 0.70 -8.49 8.46
N THR A 398 1.80 -7.97 9.00
CA THR A 398 2.48 -6.78 8.45
C THR A 398 2.88 -6.98 6.98
N VAL A 399 3.34 -8.17 6.62
CA VAL A 399 3.72 -8.49 5.23
C VAL A 399 2.54 -8.36 4.30
N GLU A 400 1.39 -8.93 4.67
CA GLU A 400 0.15 -8.86 3.88
C GLU A 400 -0.34 -7.42 3.74
N MET A 401 -0.23 -6.62 4.80
CA MET A 401 -0.61 -5.21 4.78
C MET A 401 0.28 -4.38 3.85
N ALA A 402 1.59 -4.65 3.86
CA ALA A 402 2.55 -4.02 2.97
C ALA A 402 2.33 -4.40 1.50
N TYR A 403 2.03 -5.67 1.23
CA TYR A 403 1.64 -6.11 -0.13
C TYR A 403 0.31 -5.48 -0.56
N GLY A 404 -0.64 -5.27 0.35
CA GLY A 404 -1.88 -4.54 0.07
C GLY A 404 -1.63 -3.16 -0.49
N LEU A 405 -0.71 -2.40 0.13
CA LEU A 405 -0.31 -1.08 -0.34
C LEU A 405 0.39 -1.13 -1.71
N ASN A 406 1.28 -2.11 -1.93
CA ASN A 406 2.14 -2.19 -3.12
C ASN A 406 1.49 -2.87 -4.33
N SER A 407 0.46 -3.67 -4.12
CA SER A 407 -0.25 -4.43 -5.15
C SER A 407 -1.76 -4.31 -4.97
N PRO A 408 -2.36 -3.18 -5.34
CA PRO A 408 -3.80 -2.97 -5.23
C PRO A 408 -4.61 -4.07 -5.92
N LEU A 409 -5.83 -4.31 -5.45
CA LEU A 409 -6.77 -5.19 -6.12
C LEU A 409 -7.11 -4.63 -7.51
N VAL A 410 -7.11 -5.49 -8.53
CA VAL A 410 -7.49 -5.11 -9.89
C VAL A 410 -8.98 -5.35 -10.08
N SER A 411 -9.69 -4.40 -10.68
CA SER A 411 -11.10 -4.55 -10.95
C SER A 411 -11.45 -4.21 -12.39
N ALA A 412 -12.50 -4.84 -12.90
CA ALA A 412 -13.10 -4.48 -14.18
C ALA A 412 -14.61 -4.72 -14.11
N LEU A 413 -15.38 -3.95 -14.90
CA LEU A 413 -16.77 -4.23 -15.10
C LEU A 413 -16.94 -5.55 -15.87
N ALA A 414 -17.95 -6.32 -15.52
CA ALA A 414 -18.22 -7.62 -16.09
C ALA A 414 -19.71 -7.73 -16.50
N PRO A 415 -20.05 -8.61 -17.46
CA PRO A 415 -21.44 -8.80 -17.91
C PRO A 415 -22.37 -9.18 -16.76
N ALA A 416 -23.61 -8.67 -16.82
CA ALA A 416 -24.64 -8.87 -15.80
C ALA A 416 -25.06 -10.33 -15.62
N LYS A 417 -24.99 -11.14 -16.66
CA LYS A 417 -25.59 -12.49 -16.79
C LYS A 417 -24.68 -13.62 -16.37
N GLY A 418 -23.85 -13.52 -15.41
CA GLY A 418 -23.07 -14.66 -14.99
C GLY A 418 -23.31 -15.05 -13.55
N PRO A 419 -22.82 -16.19 -13.08
CA PRO A 419 -22.82 -16.52 -11.68
C PRO A 419 -21.91 -15.54 -10.91
N GLY A 420 -22.35 -15.12 -9.72
CA GLY A 420 -21.43 -14.59 -8.72
C GLY A 420 -20.60 -15.74 -8.16
N GLY A 421 -19.42 -15.47 -7.62
CA GLY A 421 -18.62 -16.51 -6.99
C GLY A 421 -17.22 -16.06 -6.61
N PHE A 422 -16.50 -17.01 -6.02
CA PHE A 422 -15.11 -16.88 -5.61
C PHE A 422 -14.31 -18.00 -6.28
N TRP A 423 -13.20 -17.65 -6.92
CA TRP A 423 -12.35 -18.61 -7.63
C TRP A 423 -10.89 -18.41 -7.23
N SER A 424 -10.21 -19.49 -6.87
CA SER A 424 -8.77 -19.52 -6.64
C SER A 424 -8.08 -20.44 -7.64
N LYS A 425 -6.93 -20.01 -8.13
CA LYS A 425 -6.07 -20.85 -8.98
C LYS A 425 -4.98 -21.54 -8.16
N VAL A 426 -4.47 -20.89 -7.15
CA VAL A 426 -3.41 -21.40 -6.27
C VAL A 426 -3.64 -20.87 -4.88
N SER A 427 -3.57 -21.75 -3.89
CA SER A 427 -3.54 -21.34 -2.47
C SER A 427 -2.59 -22.24 -1.69
N VAL A 428 -2.12 -21.73 -0.57
CA VAL A 428 -1.31 -22.46 0.42
C VAL A 428 -2.05 -22.48 1.75
N ASP A 429 -1.88 -23.56 2.52
CA ASP A 429 -2.56 -23.76 3.81
C ASP A 429 -1.84 -23.08 4.98
N GLN A 430 -0.60 -22.61 4.78
CA GLN A 430 0.20 -21.99 5.82
C GLN A 430 0.27 -20.48 5.65
N PRO A 431 -0.14 -19.69 6.67
CA PRO A 431 -0.16 -18.22 6.56
C PRO A 431 1.24 -17.58 6.54
N CYS A 432 2.30 -18.35 6.85
CA CYS A 432 3.69 -17.91 6.71
C CYS A 432 4.29 -18.19 5.34
N CYS A 433 3.55 -18.84 4.44
CA CYS A 433 4.02 -19.15 3.09
C CYS A 433 3.27 -18.31 2.06
N PHE A 434 4.04 -17.63 1.20
CA PHE A 434 3.50 -16.76 0.17
C PHE A 434 3.77 -17.33 -1.22
N VAL A 435 2.73 -17.38 -2.04
CA VAL A 435 2.89 -17.52 -3.49
C VAL A 435 3.21 -16.15 -4.06
N GLU A 436 4.49 -15.89 -4.28
CA GLU A 436 4.96 -14.61 -4.81
C GLU A 436 4.61 -14.44 -6.28
N MET A 437 4.70 -15.53 -7.03
CA MET A 437 4.50 -15.47 -8.47
C MET A 437 4.03 -16.81 -9.02
N MET A 438 3.14 -16.73 -9.99
CA MET A 438 2.82 -17.82 -10.92
C MET A 438 3.07 -17.34 -12.34
N LYS A 439 3.98 -17.99 -13.07
CA LYS A 439 4.24 -17.66 -14.48
C LYS A 439 4.30 -18.90 -15.36
N LYS A 440 4.08 -18.71 -16.67
CA LYS A 440 4.33 -19.74 -17.66
C LYS A 440 5.84 -20.01 -17.76
N ALA A 441 6.23 -21.28 -17.89
CA ALA A 441 7.61 -21.63 -18.13
C ALA A 441 8.09 -21.09 -19.49
N GLU A 442 9.37 -20.70 -19.58
CA GLU A 442 9.94 -20.09 -20.79
C GLU A 442 9.96 -21.05 -21.99
N ASP A 443 10.15 -22.34 -21.72
CA ASP A 443 10.06 -23.41 -22.73
C ASP A 443 8.62 -23.72 -23.17
N GLY A 444 7.63 -23.03 -22.58
CA GLY A 444 6.21 -23.22 -22.85
C GLY A 444 5.61 -24.47 -22.22
N ASN A 445 6.40 -25.28 -21.48
CA ASN A 445 5.97 -26.57 -20.94
C ASN A 445 5.69 -26.49 -19.43
N GLY A 446 4.55 -25.89 -19.08
CA GLY A 446 4.06 -25.83 -17.71
C GLY A 446 4.09 -24.45 -17.08
N TYR A 447 3.96 -24.43 -15.75
CA TYR A 447 3.94 -23.23 -14.93
C TYR A 447 5.01 -23.31 -13.85
N ILE A 448 5.57 -22.17 -13.50
CA ILE A 448 6.50 -21.98 -12.38
C ILE A 448 5.75 -21.27 -11.27
N LEU A 449 5.78 -21.85 -10.08
CA LEU A 449 5.34 -21.20 -8.84
C LEU A 449 6.56 -20.82 -8.03
N CYS A 450 6.69 -19.56 -7.67
CA CYS A 450 7.65 -19.09 -6.69
C CYS A 450 6.96 -18.95 -5.35
N ILE A 451 7.42 -19.68 -4.34
CA ILE A 451 6.84 -19.68 -3.00
C ILE A 451 7.98 -19.49 -2.01
N TYR A 452 7.77 -18.63 -1.01
CA TYR A 452 8.73 -18.42 0.06
C TYR A 452 8.04 -18.35 1.43
N GLU A 453 8.82 -18.60 2.48
CA GLU A 453 8.40 -18.48 3.88
C GLU A 453 8.81 -17.09 4.41
N ASN A 454 7.89 -16.34 5.02
CA ASN A 454 8.07 -14.92 5.34
C ASN A 454 8.10 -14.57 6.83
N ARG A 455 7.97 -15.55 7.76
CA ARG A 455 7.90 -15.33 9.23
C ARG A 455 9.05 -15.94 10.00
N ASN A 456 10.08 -16.42 9.31
CA ASN A 456 11.25 -17.11 9.90
C ASN A 456 10.86 -18.38 10.67
N THR A 457 9.91 -19.16 10.16
CA THR A 457 9.41 -20.38 10.78
C THR A 457 9.72 -21.62 9.93
N ARG A 458 10.00 -22.74 10.58
CA ARG A 458 10.07 -24.02 9.89
C ARG A 458 8.68 -24.59 9.80
N THR A 459 8.17 -24.79 8.58
CA THR A 459 6.82 -25.31 8.36
C THR A 459 6.80 -26.30 7.20
N SER A 460 5.73 -27.10 7.12
CA SER A 460 5.34 -27.87 5.96
C SER A 460 4.04 -27.30 5.44
N MET A 461 3.93 -27.13 4.13
CA MET A 461 2.75 -26.56 3.50
C MET A 461 2.14 -27.48 2.48
N THR A 462 0.83 -27.34 2.27
CA THR A 462 0.10 -27.94 1.15
C THR A 462 -0.21 -26.85 0.12
N VAL A 463 0.14 -27.11 -1.15
CA VAL A 463 -0.25 -26.23 -2.27
C VAL A 463 -1.50 -26.81 -2.91
N ASN A 464 -2.58 -26.04 -2.89
CA ASN A 464 -3.82 -26.39 -3.55
C ASN A 464 -3.89 -25.71 -4.92
N LEU A 465 -4.17 -26.49 -5.96
CA LEU A 465 -4.27 -26.00 -7.33
C LEU A 465 -5.70 -26.14 -7.83
N GLY A 466 -6.27 -25.05 -8.34
CA GLY A 466 -7.60 -25.01 -8.97
C GLY A 466 -7.64 -25.63 -10.38
N PHE A 467 -6.60 -26.39 -10.76
CA PHE A 467 -6.49 -27.08 -12.05
C PHE A 467 -5.73 -28.40 -11.91
N LYS A 468 -5.94 -29.32 -12.86
CA LYS A 468 -5.26 -30.63 -12.87
C LYS A 468 -3.83 -30.49 -13.35
N ILE A 469 -2.91 -31.19 -12.68
CA ILE A 469 -1.50 -31.31 -13.08
C ILE A 469 -1.18 -32.78 -13.37
N SER A 470 -0.28 -33.01 -14.30
CA SER A 470 0.23 -34.36 -14.62
C SER A 470 1.49 -34.69 -13.83
N MET A 471 2.30 -33.69 -13.53
CA MET A 471 3.57 -33.86 -12.83
C MET A 471 3.97 -32.54 -12.17
N TRP A 472 4.70 -32.62 -11.04
CA TRP A 472 5.38 -31.50 -10.45
C TRP A 472 6.85 -31.84 -10.14
N ARG A 473 7.69 -30.79 -10.08
CA ARG A 473 9.10 -30.90 -9.71
C ARG A 473 9.48 -29.73 -8.83
N ASN A 474 10.24 -30.00 -7.77
CA ASN A 474 10.93 -28.93 -7.04
C ASN A 474 12.07 -28.40 -7.89
N VAL A 475 12.09 -27.10 -8.09
CA VAL A 475 13.17 -26.37 -8.75
C VAL A 475 13.73 -25.40 -7.73
N ILE A 476 15.01 -25.54 -7.39
CA ILE A 476 15.68 -24.55 -6.55
C ILE A 476 16.08 -23.42 -7.50
N CYS A 477 15.54 -22.21 -7.27
CA CYS A 477 15.91 -21.02 -8.05
C CYS A 477 17.37 -20.59 -7.85
N TRP A 478 18.06 -21.18 -6.88
CA TRP A 478 19.46 -20.89 -6.62
C TRP A 478 20.36 -21.87 -7.39
N LYS A 479 20.98 -21.39 -8.45
CA LYS A 479 22.16 -22.07 -8.98
C LYS A 479 23.33 -21.64 -8.10
N GLY A 480 23.75 -22.51 -7.19
CA GLY A 480 25.03 -22.35 -6.53
C GLY A 480 26.16 -22.21 -7.55
N PRO A 481 27.33 -21.74 -7.11
CA PRO A 481 28.48 -21.52 -7.96
C PRO A 481 28.88 -22.78 -8.71
#